data_979713f8fbc98c681e5e6bfae3e5d0f8
#
_entry.id   979713f8fbc98c681e5e6bfae3e5d0f8
#
_cell.length_a   1.000
_cell.length_b   1.000
_cell.length_c   1.000
_cell.angle_alpha   90.00
_cell.angle_beta   90.00
_cell.angle_gamma   90.00
#
_symmetry.space_group_name_H-M   'P 1'
#
loop_
_entity.id
_entity.type
_entity.pdbx_description
1 polymer ?
#
loop_
_entity_poly.entity_id
_entity_poly.type
_entity_poly.pdbx_seq_one_letter_code
_entity_poly.pdbx_strand_id
1 'polypeptide(L)'
;MTAQGSISGVPVEDLTPGVQAELSRLSDENALLRASMAELRARLEEMERSSEKDALTGLPNRPSFMRALDRVVSQANRHGTPGALLYLDIDGLEAVNARHGQVAGDAALIHVAKLIGDLVRGTDFAARVGGDEFAMILDHLDPDSAIETSERIGRCIQDNPLDLGGGTLPLKATIGIATILRGDTVEDVCRRGELTMRKAKAF
;
A
#
# COMPACT_ATOMS: atom_id res chain seq x y z
N MET A 1 -27.18 -4.93 39.11
CA MET A 1 -26.67 -3.55 38.97
C MET A 1 -26.74 -3.21 37.50
N THR A 2 -27.81 -2.50 37.10
CA THR A 2 -28.08 -2.07 35.73
C THR A 2 -27.19 -0.89 35.42
N ALA A 3 -26.36 -1.02 34.36
CA ALA A 3 -25.58 0.08 33.84
C ALA A 3 -26.54 1.16 33.32
N GLN A 4 -26.67 2.27 34.04
CA GLN A 4 -27.42 3.44 33.59
C GLN A 4 -26.68 4.05 32.41
N GLY A 5 -27.23 3.91 31.20
CA GLY A 5 -26.72 4.54 29.99
C GLY A 5 -26.93 6.05 30.07
N SER A 6 -25.90 6.83 29.76
CA SER A 6 -26.04 8.27 29.52
C SER A 6 -25.66 8.60 28.08
N ILE A 7 -26.39 9.54 27.48
CA ILE A 7 -26.06 10.06 26.13
C ILE A 7 -25.59 11.49 26.30
N SER A 8 -24.35 11.76 25.94
CA SER A 8 -23.69 13.08 26.12
C SER A 8 -23.77 13.62 27.55
N GLY A 9 -23.72 12.74 28.56
CA GLY A 9 -23.78 13.14 29.98
C GLY A 9 -25.20 13.34 30.53
N VAL A 10 -26.25 13.16 29.75
CA VAL A 10 -27.64 13.20 30.20
C VAL A 10 -28.15 11.77 30.43
N PRO A 11 -28.71 11.47 31.62
CA PRO A 11 -29.35 10.18 31.89
C PRO A 11 -30.50 9.92 30.88
N VAL A 12 -30.60 8.69 30.39
CA VAL A 12 -31.65 8.33 29.40
C VAL A 12 -33.07 8.55 29.97
N GLU A 13 -33.22 8.42 31.26
CA GLU A 13 -34.50 8.64 31.99
C GLU A 13 -34.93 10.10 32.01
N ASP A 14 -34.04 11.06 31.82
CA ASP A 14 -34.33 12.52 31.75
C ASP A 14 -34.72 12.97 30.35
N LEU A 15 -34.69 12.09 29.36
CA LEU A 15 -35.09 12.39 27.97
C LEU A 15 -36.59 12.25 27.79
N THR A 16 -37.20 13.17 27.05
CA THR A 16 -38.62 13.04 26.70
C THR A 16 -38.85 11.79 25.85
N PRO A 17 -40.03 11.13 25.92
CA PRO A 17 -40.32 9.94 25.12
C PRO A 17 -40.10 10.12 23.60
N GLY A 18 -40.37 11.32 23.08
CA GLY A 18 -40.13 11.65 21.68
C GLY A 18 -38.64 11.65 21.32
N VAL A 19 -37.79 12.18 22.19
CA VAL A 19 -36.33 12.18 21.99
C VAL A 19 -35.75 10.77 22.11
N GLN A 20 -36.25 9.96 23.05
CA GLN A 20 -35.83 8.57 23.17
C GLN A 20 -36.22 7.75 21.92
N ALA A 21 -37.42 7.92 21.38
CA ALA A 21 -37.84 7.24 20.15
C ALA A 21 -36.95 7.64 18.94
N GLU A 22 -36.65 8.93 18.81
CA GLU A 22 -35.81 9.40 17.71
C GLU A 22 -34.33 8.93 17.85
N LEU A 23 -33.78 8.91 19.06
CA LEU A 23 -32.45 8.35 19.32
C LEU A 23 -32.39 6.85 19.00
N SER A 24 -33.44 6.09 19.36
CA SER A 24 -33.52 4.67 19.00
C SER A 24 -33.57 4.50 17.48
N ARG A 25 -34.42 5.27 16.78
CA ARG A 25 -34.50 5.25 15.32
C ARG A 25 -33.14 5.57 14.66
N LEU A 26 -32.48 6.62 15.11
CA LEU A 26 -31.13 7.01 14.59
C LEU A 26 -30.06 5.95 14.91
N SER A 27 -30.16 5.30 16.08
CA SER A 27 -29.26 4.21 16.45
C SER A 27 -29.45 3.00 15.52
N ASP A 28 -30.68 2.62 15.25
CA ASP A 28 -31.02 1.52 14.34
C ASP A 28 -30.60 1.83 12.91
N GLU A 29 -30.83 3.06 12.43
CA GLU A 29 -30.38 3.52 11.12
C GLU A 29 -28.86 3.52 11.01
N ASN A 30 -28.15 3.97 12.05
CA ASN A 30 -26.69 3.95 12.11
C ASN A 30 -26.15 2.51 12.10
N ALA A 31 -26.81 1.58 12.80
CA ALA A 31 -26.45 0.16 12.79
C ALA A 31 -26.63 -0.45 11.39
N LEU A 32 -27.74 -0.15 10.71
CA LEU A 32 -27.97 -0.59 9.33
C LEU A 32 -26.95 -0.02 8.35
N LEU A 33 -26.63 1.28 8.45
CA LEU A 33 -25.61 1.92 7.61
C LEU A 33 -24.23 1.30 7.82
N ARG A 34 -23.85 1.03 9.08
CA ARG A 34 -22.58 0.36 9.39
C ARG A 34 -22.55 -1.06 8.83
N ALA A 35 -23.62 -1.81 8.92
CA ALA A 35 -23.72 -3.15 8.35
C ALA A 35 -23.59 -3.12 6.82
N SER A 36 -24.28 -2.20 6.14
CA SER A 36 -24.18 -2.02 4.70
C SER A 36 -22.76 -1.61 4.26
N MET A 37 -22.13 -0.72 5.01
CA MET A 37 -20.71 -0.33 4.75
C MET A 37 -19.77 -1.52 4.91
N ALA A 38 -19.97 -2.37 5.92
CA ALA A 38 -19.17 -3.56 6.12
C ALA A 38 -19.34 -4.57 4.97
N GLU A 39 -20.57 -4.77 4.51
CA GLU A 39 -20.87 -5.65 3.37
C GLU A 39 -20.25 -5.12 2.07
N LEU A 40 -20.37 -3.81 1.79
CA LEU A 40 -19.78 -3.20 0.59
C LEU A 40 -18.26 -3.29 0.61
N ARG A 41 -17.62 -3.08 1.77
CA ARG A 41 -16.17 -3.26 1.93
C ARG A 41 -15.74 -4.71 1.66
N ALA A 42 -16.48 -5.68 2.21
CA ALA A 42 -16.20 -7.09 1.97
C ALA A 42 -16.32 -7.47 0.49
N ARG A 43 -17.33 -6.92 -0.22
CA ARG A 43 -17.48 -7.13 -1.67
C ARG A 43 -16.34 -6.48 -2.47
N LEU A 44 -15.91 -5.27 -2.09
CA LEU A 44 -14.77 -4.60 -2.69
C LEU A 44 -13.49 -5.43 -2.52
N GLU A 45 -13.20 -5.89 -1.31
CA GLU A 45 -12.06 -6.76 -1.02
C GLU A 45 -12.09 -8.08 -1.80
N GLU A 46 -13.29 -8.64 -2.02
CA GLU A 46 -13.44 -9.85 -2.84
C GLU A 46 -13.19 -9.57 -4.32
N MET A 47 -13.70 -8.44 -4.83
CA MET A 47 -13.43 -8.01 -6.20
C MET A 47 -11.94 -7.69 -6.42
N GLU A 48 -11.29 -7.03 -5.46
CA GLU A 48 -9.85 -6.75 -5.49
C GLU A 48 -9.02 -8.04 -5.42
N ARG A 49 -9.44 -9.02 -4.61
CA ARG A 49 -8.79 -10.35 -4.58
C ARG A 49 -8.93 -11.10 -5.89
N SER A 50 -10.03 -10.94 -6.58
CA SER A 50 -10.25 -11.55 -7.89
C SER A 50 -9.58 -10.79 -9.04
N SER A 51 -9.27 -9.49 -8.85
CA SER A 51 -8.46 -8.70 -9.79
C SER A 51 -6.98 -9.03 -9.60
N GLU A 52 -6.23 -9.01 -10.69
CA GLU A 52 -4.76 -9.14 -10.63
C GLU A 52 -4.06 -7.79 -10.55
N LYS A 53 -4.79 -6.69 -10.74
CA LYS A 53 -4.25 -5.34 -10.87
C LYS A 53 -4.83 -4.38 -9.84
N ASP A 54 -4.03 -3.39 -9.48
CA ASP A 54 -4.45 -2.20 -8.75
C ASP A 54 -5.27 -1.28 -9.67
N ALA A 55 -6.43 -0.86 -9.21
CA ALA A 55 -7.39 -0.10 -10.02
C ALA A 55 -6.90 1.30 -10.40
N LEU A 56 -6.05 1.92 -9.57
CA LEU A 56 -5.54 3.27 -9.81
C LEU A 56 -4.34 3.26 -10.75
N THR A 57 -3.37 2.41 -10.49
CA THR A 57 -2.06 2.44 -11.18
C THR A 57 -1.95 1.45 -12.35
N GLY A 58 -2.83 0.45 -12.40
CA GLY A 58 -2.78 -0.62 -13.39
C GLY A 58 -1.63 -1.62 -13.18
N LEU A 59 -0.75 -1.42 -12.21
CA LEU A 59 0.25 -2.41 -11.80
C LEU A 59 -0.44 -3.63 -11.15
N PRO A 60 0.23 -4.78 -11.05
CA PRO A 60 -0.19 -5.86 -10.20
C PRO A 60 -0.49 -5.37 -8.77
N ASN A 61 -1.49 -5.98 -8.15
CA ASN A 61 -1.89 -5.68 -6.78
C ASN A 61 -1.13 -6.53 -5.75
N ARG A 62 -1.36 -6.28 -4.45
CA ARG A 62 -0.74 -7.02 -3.35
C ARG A 62 -0.94 -8.54 -3.41
N PRO A 63 -2.15 -9.09 -3.68
CA PRO A 63 -2.32 -10.53 -3.87
C PRO A 63 -1.47 -11.12 -4.99
N SER A 64 -1.35 -10.42 -6.12
CA SER A 64 -0.50 -10.84 -7.24
C SER A 64 0.97 -10.80 -6.88
N PHE A 65 1.40 -9.76 -6.15
CA PHE A 65 2.75 -9.65 -5.60
C PHE A 65 3.10 -10.84 -4.68
N MET A 66 2.22 -11.17 -3.74
CA MET A 66 2.47 -12.29 -2.81
C MET A 66 2.64 -13.62 -3.56
N ARG A 67 1.83 -13.88 -4.59
CA ARG A 67 1.98 -15.07 -5.45
C ARG A 67 3.30 -15.08 -6.23
N ALA A 68 3.73 -13.91 -6.71
CA ALA A 68 5.01 -13.79 -7.42
C ALA A 68 6.19 -14.01 -6.47
N LEU A 69 6.15 -13.42 -5.28
CA LEU A 69 7.19 -13.57 -4.27
C LEU A 69 7.33 -15.03 -3.80
N ASP A 70 6.21 -15.72 -3.58
CA ASP A 70 6.21 -17.15 -3.21
C ASP A 70 6.90 -18.01 -4.26
N ARG A 71 6.67 -17.73 -5.54
CA ARG A 71 7.35 -18.44 -6.64
C ARG A 71 8.87 -18.21 -6.60
N VAL A 72 9.32 -16.96 -6.43
CA VAL A 72 10.76 -16.65 -6.42
C VAL A 72 11.45 -17.22 -5.18
N VAL A 73 10.83 -17.13 -4.01
CA VAL A 73 11.32 -17.77 -2.77
C VAL A 73 11.40 -19.30 -2.95
N SER A 74 10.38 -19.91 -3.55
CA SER A 74 10.39 -21.35 -3.84
C SER A 74 11.49 -21.76 -4.82
N GLN A 75 11.81 -20.92 -5.82
CA GLN A 75 12.92 -21.14 -6.76
C GLN A 75 14.28 -21.00 -6.05
N ALA A 76 14.45 -19.97 -5.23
CA ALA A 76 15.65 -19.79 -4.43
C ALA A 76 15.91 -20.99 -3.51
N ASN A 77 14.87 -21.52 -2.88
CA ASN A 77 14.96 -22.69 -2.03
C ASN A 77 15.34 -23.98 -2.79
N ARG A 78 14.83 -24.17 -4.00
CA ARG A 78 15.10 -25.37 -4.81
C ARG A 78 16.44 -25.31 -5.55
N HIS A 79 16.75 -24.16 -6.13
CA HIS A 79 17.86 -24.03 -7.09
C HIS A 79 18.99 -23.17 -6.56
N GLY A 80 18.83 -22.48 -5.42
CA GLY A 80 19.83 -21.55 -4.88
C GLY A 80 19.96 -20.28 -5.71
N THR A 81 18.99 -19.96 -6.55
CA THR A 81 19.01 -18.76 -7.40
C THR A 81 18.74 -17.52 -6.53
N PRO A 82 19.68 -16.58 -6.45
CA PRO A 82 19.45 -15.38 -5.64
C PRO A 82 18.43 -14.47 -6.29
N GLY A 83 17.73 -13.70 -5.48
CA GLY A 83 16.83 -12.64 -5.90
C GLY A 83 16.82 -11.51 -4.89
N ALA A 84 16.10 -10.44 -5.19
CA ALA A 84 15.93 -9.34 -4.27
C ALA A 84 14.50 -8.82 -4.27
N LEU A 85 14.03 -8.44 -3.09
CA LEU A 85 12.81 -7.68 -2.90
C LEU A 85 13.18 -6.23 -2.60
N LEU A 86 12.60 -5.30 -3.35
CA LEU A 86 12.64 -3.89 -3.05
C LEU A 86 11.25 -3.46 -2.58
N TYR A 87 11.19 -2.83 -1.39
CA TYR A 87 10.03 -2.07 -0.93
C TYR A 87 10.29 -0.59 -1.15
N LEU A 88 9.31 0.10 -1.70
CA LEU A 88 9.41 1.49 -2.07
C LEU A 88 8.19 2.23 -1.53
N ASP A 89 8.43 3.39 -0.94
CA ASP A 89 7.40 4.25 -0.36
C ASP A 89 7.63 5.68 -0.87
N ILE A 90 6.55 6.33 -1.33
CA ILE A 90 6.64 7.71 -1.84
C ILE A 90 6.69 8.69 -0.67
N ASP A 91 7.78 9.45 -0.60
CA ASP A 91 8.00 10.39 0.49
C ASP A 91 7.04 11.58 0.39
N GLY A 92 6.35 11.84 1.51
CA GLY A 92 5.53 13.05 1.66
C GLY A 92 4.23 13.08 0.86
N LEU A 93 3.69 11.94 0.42
CA LEU A 93 2.43 11.89 -0.34
C LEU A 93 1.25 12.51 0.42
N GLU A 94 1.20 12.38 1.75
CA GLU A 94 0.19 13.05 2.58
C GLU A 94 0.26 14.59 2.47
N ALA A 95 1.48 15.14 2.44
CA ALA A 95 1.68 16.59 2.27
C ALA A 95 1.28 17.05 0.86
N VAL A 96 1.52 16.22 -0.16
CA VAL A 96 1.03 16.46 -1.53
C VAL A 96 -0.49 16.50 -1.54
N ASN A 97 -1.16 15.51 -0.94
CA ASN A 97 -2.62 15.47 -0.84
C ASN A 97 -3.18 16.70 -0.08
N ALA A 98 -2.56 17.06 1.02
CA ALA A 98 -3.00 18.22 1.81
C ALA A 98 -2.86 19.56 1.06
N ARG A 99 -1.82 19.72 0.25
CA ARG A 99 -1.50 20.95 -0.48
C ARG A 99 -2.18 21.06 -1.84
N HIS A 100 -2.26 19.96 -2.58
CA HIS A 100 -2.68 19.94 -3.99
C HIS A 100 -3.96 19.13 -4.22
N GLY A 101 -4.52 18.53 -3.16
CA GLY A 101 -5.70 17.67 -3.25
C GLY A 101 -5.38 16.24 -3.63
N GLN A 102 -6.34 15.35 -3.39
CA GLN A 102 -6.20 13.90 -3.62
C GLN A 102 -5.92 13.56 -5.09
N VAL A 103 -6.47 14.34 -6.03
CA VAL A 103 -6.23 14.12 -7.47
C VAL A 103 -4.73 14.25 -7.82
N ALA A 104 -4.01 15.17 -7.17
CA ALA A 104 -2.57 15.32 -7.39
C ALA A 104 -1.78 14.15 -6.78
N GLY A 105 -2.20 13.63 -5.63
CA GLY A 105 -1.60 12.44 -5.05
C GLY A 105 -1.85 11.19 -5.90
N ASP A 106 -3.05 11.02 -6.41
CA ASP A 106 -3.38 9.92 -7.33
C ASP A 106 -2.54 10.02 -8.61
N ALA A 107 -2.37 11.22 -9.15
CA ALA A 107 -1.49 11.47 -10.31
C ALA A 107 -0.02 11.13 -10.00
N ALA A 108 0.47 11.44 -8.79
CA ALA A 108 1.82 11.07 -8.36
C ALA A 108 2.00 9.55 -8.29
N LEU A 109 1.01 8.84 -7.74
CA LEU A 109 1.01 7.37 -7.70
C LEU A 109 1.03 6.75 -9.10
N ILE A 110 0.21 7.25 -10.01
CA ILE A 110 0.16 6.79 -11.42
C ILE A 110 1.49 7.07 -12.11
N HIS A 111 2.07 8.25 -11.88
CA HIS A 111 3.35 8.65 -12.47
C HIS A 111 4.49 7.73 -12.01
N VAL A 112 4.63 7.50 -10.70
CA VAL A 112 5.64 6.59 -10.15
C VAL A 112 5.42 5.16 -10.64
N ALA A 113 4.18 4.69 -10.70
CA ALA A 113 3.85 3.36 -11.23
C ALA A 113 4.32 3.19 -12.68
N LYS A 114 4.16 4.22 -13.51
CA LYS A 114 4.65 4.21 -14.90
C LYS A 114 6.18 4.14 -14.95
N LEU A 115 6.88 4.99 -14.18
CA LEU A 115 8.35 4.99 -14.12
C LEU A 115 8.89 3.63 -13.68
N ILE A 116 8.29 3.03 -12.64
CA ILE A 116 8.64 1.69 -12.18
C ILE A 116 8.38 0.66 -13.29
N GLY A 117 7.22 0.71 -13.91
CA GLY A 117 6.84 -0.22 -14.98
C GLY A 117 7.79 -0.20 -16.18
N ASP A 118 8.29 0.98 -16.54
CA ASP A 118 9.25 1.17 -17.63
C ASP A 118 10.67 0.66 -17.28
N LEU A 119 11.00 0.54 -15.99
CA LEU A 119 12.30 0.07 -15.51
C LEU A 119 12.36 -1.45 -15.29
N VAL A 120 11.21 -2.12 -15.18
CA VAL A 120 11.11 -3.57 -14.89
C VAL A 120 11.44 -4.37 -16.13
N ARG A 121 12.31 -5.37 -15.99
CA ARG A 121 12.60 -6.35 -17.05
C ARG A 121 11.50 -7.42 -17.10
N GLY A 122 11.46 -8.18 -18.19
CA GLY A 122 10.45 -9.26 -18.33
C GLY A 122 10.52 -10.37 -17.26
N THR A 123 11.65 -10.50 -16.59
CA THR A 123 11.86 -11.44 -15.46
C THR A 123 11.49 -10.85 -14.10
N ASP A 124 11.46 -9.53 -14.00
CA ASP A 124 11.17 -8.82 -12.75
C ASP A 124 9.66 -8.64 -12.59
N PHE A 125 9.24 -8.33 -11.38
CA PHE A 125 7.83 -8.12 -11.06
C PHE A 125 7.66 -6.86 -10.24
N ALA A 126 6.78 -5.95 -10.65
CA ALA A 126 6.44 -4.76 -9.91
C ALA A 126 4.96 -4.75 -9.54
N ALA A 127 4.63 -4.23 -8.38
CA ALA A 127 3.27 -4.16 -7.86
C ALA A 127 3.07 -2.94 -6.96
N ARG A 128 1.83 -2.49 -6.82
CA ARG A 128 1.41 -1.62 -5.73
C ARG A 128 0.88 -2.48 -4.59
N VAL A 129 1.46 -2.33 -3.40
CA VAL A 129 1.18 -3.20 -2.25
C VAL A 129 0.50 -2.49 -1.08
N GLY A 130 0.44 -1.17 -1.12
CA GLY A 130 -0.17 -0.31 -0.11
C GLY A 130 -0.69 1.00 -0.69
N GLY A 131 -1.05 1.94 0.16
CA GLY A 131 -1.53 3.27 -0.24
C GLY A 131 -0.49 4.03 -1.07
N ASP A 132 0.70 4.23 -0.52
CA ASP A 132 1.87 4.88 -1.11
C ASP A 132 3.05 3.91 -1.32
N GLU A 133 2.80 2.62 -1.12
CA GLU A 133 3.82 1.58 -1.14
C GLU A 133 3.80 0.77 -2.44
N PHE A 134 4.97 0.60 -3.02
CA PHE A 134 5.23 -0.29 -4.15
C PHE A 134 6.24 -1.37 -3.74
N ALA A 135 6.20 -2.48 -4.44
CA ALA A 135 7.18 -3.55 -4.26
C ALA A 135 7.68 -4.06 -5.62
N MET A 136 8.94 -4.42 -5.67
CA MET A 136 9.54 -5.02 -6.86
C MET A 136 10.30 -6.29 -6.46
N ILE A 137 10.13 -7.33 -7.25
CA ILE A 137 10.88 -8.58 -7.13
C ILE A 137 11.85 -8.61 -8.31
N LEU A 138 13.13 -8.63 -8.01
CA LEU A 138 14.20 -8.75 -8.98
C LEU A 138 14.68 -10.20 -8.96
N ASP A 139 14.39 -10.93 -10.03
CA ASP A 139 14.74 -12.33 -10.14
C ASP A 139 16.16 -12.48 -10.70
N HIS A 140 16.88 -13.52 -10.26
CA HIS A 140 18.25 -13.81 -10.69
C HIS A 140 19.24 -12.64 -10.49
N LEU A 141 19.13 -11.93 -9.37
CA LEU A 141 19.96 -10.76 -9.10
C LEU A 141 20.76 -10.94 -7.81
N ASP A 142 22.05 -10.67 -7.89
CA ASP A 142 22.95 -10.62 -6.72
C ASP A 142 22.72 -9.35 -5.88
N PRO A 143 23.18 -9.32 -4.62
CA PRO A 143 22.92 -8.19 -3.72
C PRO A 143 23.46 -6.86 -4.21
N ASP A 144 24.64 -6.83 -4.87
CA ASP A 144 25.28 -5.60 -5.33
C ASP A 144 24.48 -4.99 -6.50
N SER A 145 24.06 -5.83 -7.44
CA SER A 145 23.19 -5.44 -8.55
C SER A 145 21.79 -4.99 -8.06
N ALA A 146 21.31 -5.53 -6.94
CA ALA A 146 20.06 -5.07 -6.34
C ALA A 146 20.18 -3.65 -5.78
N ILE A 147 21.32 -3.32 -5.16
CA ILE A 147 21.62 -1.97 -4.66
C ILE A 147 21.69 -0.99 -5.84
N GLU A 148 22.46 -1.29 -6.88
CA GLU A 148 22.56 -0.46 -8.07
C GLU A 148 21.19 -0.21 -8.73
N THR A 149 20.36 -1.25 -8.78
CA THR A 149 19.00 -1.14 -9.33
C THR A 149 18.12 -0.24 -8.46
N SER A 150 18.20 -0.36 -7.14
CA SER A 150 17.43 0.51 -6.23
C SER A 150 17.82 1.98 -6.36
N GLU A 151 19.13 2.27 -6.45
CA GLU A 151 19.63 3.63 -6.67
C GLU A 151 19.17 4.20 -8.04
N ARG A 152 19.17 3.36 -9.07
CA ARG A 152 18.68 3.75 -10.40
C ARG A 152 17.19 4.11 -10.38
N ILE A 153 16.39 3.34 -9.65
CA ILE A 153 14.95 3.61 -9.46
C ILE A 153 14.78 4.93 -8.71
N GLY A 154 15.47 5.12 -7.60
CA GLY A 154 15.40 6.35 -6.81
C GLY A 154 15.77 7.59 -7.63
N ARG A 155 16.87 7.52 -8.42
CA ARG A 155 17.25 8.59 -9.35
C ARG A 155 16.21 8.81 -10.43
N CYS A 156 15.67 7.76 -11.03
CA CYS A 156 14.65 7.89 -12.07
C CYS A 156 13.42 8.64 -11.55
N ILE A 157 12.96 8.36 -10.33
CA ILE A 157 11.83 9.07 -9.72
C ILE A 157 12.19 10.54 -9.47
N GLN A 158 13.38 10.83 -8.94
CA GLN A 158 13.86 12.19 -8.66
C GLN A 158 14.03 13.04 -9.92
N ASP A 159 14.55 12.45 -10.99
CA ASP A 159 14.85 13.13 -12.25
C ASP A 159 13.62 13.34 -13.14
N ASN A 160 12.49 12.71 -12.77
CA ASN A 160 11.24 12.83 -13.50
C ASN A 160 10.12 13.38 -12.59
N PRO A 161 10.13 14.68 -12.27
CA PRO A 161 9.06 15.31 -11.47
C PRO A 161 7.72 15.24 -12.19
N LEU A 162 6.62 15.15 -11.43
CA LEU A 162 5.28 15.15 -11.98
C LEU A 162 4.89 16.55 -12.47
N ASP A 163 4.45 16.68 -13.72
CA ASP A 163 3.85 17.90 -14.25
C ASP A 163 2.38 18.01 -13.86
N LEU A 164 2.04 19.09 -13.17
CA LEU A 164 0.67 19.42 -12.74
C LEU A 164 -0.03 20.43 -13.68
N GLY A 165 0.55 20.74 -14.85
CA GLY A 165 -0.01 21.72 -15.80
C GLY A 165 0.17 23.18 -15.45
N GLY A 166 0.70 23.49 -14.28
CA GLY A 166 1.01 24.83 -13.78
C GLY A 166 2.32 24.90 -12.98
N GLY A 167 3.04 23.81 -12.97
CA GLY A 167 4.31 23.64 -12.26
C GLY A 167 4.65 22.15 -12.11
N THR A 168 5.88 21.88 -11.69
CA THR A 168 6.36 20.51 -11.48
C THR A 168 6.37 20.17 -9.99
N LEU A 169 5.94 18.97 -9.65
CA LEU A 169 6.00 18.42 -8.31
C LEU A 169 7.19 17.43 -8.24
N PRO A 170 8.27 17.76 -7.51
CA PRO A 170 9.36 16.82 -7.28
C PRO A 170 8.87 15.65 -6.42
N LEU A 171 9.23 14.45 -6.84
CA LEU A 171 8.91 13.22 -6.12
C LEU A 171 10.19 12.58 -5.62
N LYS A 172 10.11 11.95 -4.46
CA LYS A 172 11.15 11.10 -3.88
C LYS A 172 10.53 9.81 -3.40
N ALA A 173 11.34 8.78 -3.31
CA ALA A 173 10.93 7.52 -2.74
C ALA A 173 12.04 6.97 -1.85
N THR A 174 11.65 6.44 -0.72
CA THR A 174 12.52 5.67 0.17
C THR A 174 12.43 4.21 -0.21
N ILE A 175 13.58 3.55 -0.42
CA ILE A 175 13.64 2.17 -0.89
C ILE A 175 14.35 1.31 0.16
N GLY A 176 13.68 0.22 0.57
CA GLY A 176 14.25 -0.84 1.39
C GLY A 176 14.57 -2.06 0.52
N ILE A 177 15.69 -2.72 0.79
CA ILE A 177 16.15 -3.89 0.04
C ILE A 177 16.20 -5.10 0.98
N ALA A 178 15.70 -6.24 0.50
CA ALA A 178 15.91 -7.54 1.13
C ALA A 178 16.34 -8.57 0.08
N THR A 179 17.46 -9.22 0.31
CA THR A 179 17.90 -10.35 -0.51
C THR A 179 17.00 -11.56 -0.26
N ILE A 180 16.76 -12.34 -1.30
CA ILE A 180 16.04 -13.61 -1.23
C ILE A 180 17.08 -14.72 -1.31
N LEU A 181 17.20 -15.50 -0.25
CA LEU A 181 18.21 -16.54 -0.10
C LEU A 181 17.56 -17.91 0.14
N ARG A 182 18.38 -18.94 -0.06
CA ARG A 182 17.96 -20.31 0.28
C ARG A 182 17.67 -20.44 1.78
N GLY A 183 16.52 -20.99 2.12
CA GLY A 183 16.04 -21.16 3.49
C GLY A 183 15.08 -20.07 3.95
N ASP A 184 14.89 -19.00 3.15
CA ASP A 184 13.92 -17.97 3.47
C ASP A 184 12.48 -18.45 3.33
N THR A 185 11.60 -17.84 4.13
CA THR A 185 10.15 -17.82 3.90
C THR A 185 9.73 -16.48 3.30
N VAL A 186 8.53 -16.43 2.73
CA VAL A 186 7.94 -15.17 2.21
C VAL A 186 7.85 -14.11 3.31
N GLU A 187 7.45 -14.53 4.52
CA GLU A 187 7.33 -13.65 5.69
C GLU A 187 8.68 -13.07 6.11
N ASP A 188 9.75 -13.86 6.06
CA ASP A 188 11.10 -13.40 6.41
C ASP A 188 11.59 -12.34 5.43
N VAL A 189 11.38 -12.56 4.14
CA VAL A 189 11.77 -11.61 3.08
C VAL A 189 10.98 -10.30 3.21
N CYS A 190 9.65 -10.38 3.36
CA CYS A 190 8.80 -9.20 3.55
C CYS A 190 9.24 -8.40 4.79
N ARG A 191 9.41 -9.05 5.93
CA ARG A 191 9.83 -8.42 7.18
C ARG A 191 11.19 -7.73 7.04
N ARG A 192 12.16 -8.33 6.35
CA ARG A 192 13.47 -7.70 6.10
C ARG A 192 13.33 -6.46 5.22
N GLY A 193 12.55 -6.54 4.15
CA GLY A 193 12.28 -5.41 3.26
C GLY A 193 11.64 -4.24 3.97
N GLU A 194 10.58 -4.48 4.74
CA GLU A 194 9.91 -3.45 5.55
C GLU A 194 10.86 -2.82 6.59
N LEU A 195 11.67 -3.63 7.26
CA LEU A 195 12.63 -3.13 8.26
C LEU A 195 13.71 -2.25 7.63
N THR A 196 14.22 -2.61 6.46
CA THR A 196 15.23 -1.81 5.76
C THR A 196 14.62 -0.50 5.24
N MET A 197 13.40 -0.52 4.72
CA MET A 197 12.68 0.69 4.31
C MET A 197 12.43 1.65 5.48
N ARG A 198 11.94 1.13 6.62
CA ARG A 198 11.71 1.96 7.84
C ARG A 198 13.01 2.58 8.36
N LYS A 199 14.13 1.86 8.31
CA LYS A 199 15.43 2.42 8.68
C LYS A 199 15.86 3.53 7.73
N ALA A 200 15.66 3.36 6.43
CA ALA A 200 15.97 4.38 5.43
C ALA A 200 15.12 5.65 5.58
N LYS A 201 13.85 5.52 6.02
CA LYS A 201 12.97 6.68 6.32
C LYS A 201 13.38 7.46 7.57
N ALA A 202 14.13 6.87 8.48
CA ALA A 202 14.52 7.50 9.76
C ALA A 202 15.74 8.41 9.64
N PHE A 203 16.39 8.47 8.49
CA PHE A 203 17.54 9.31 8.16
C PHE A 203 17.17 10.38 7.11
#